data_fa41ab55f05bd2f1c039c0c5280e597c
#
_entry.id   fa41ab55f05bd2f1c039c0c5280e597c
#
_cell.length_a   1.000
_cell.length_b   1.000
_cell.length_c   1.000
_cell.angle_alpha   90.00
_cell.angle_beta   90.00
_cell.angle_gamma   90.00
#
_symmetry.space_group_name_H-M   'P 1'
#
loop_
_entity.id
_entity.type
_entity.pdbx_description
1 polymer ?
#
loop_
_entity_poly.entity_id
_entity_poly.type
_entity_poly.pdbx_seq_one_letter_code
_entity_poly.pdbx_strand_id
1 'polypeptide(L)'
;MTDASNGYEGIAAEFLAGRGRAPATAVGAKEVRDWARTLPPGAAVIDLGCGSGLPITKVLVSAGLNVCGIDASPSFVEAFRHNLPAIPVAHESVLDSLFFNRRFDGVVAWGLIFLLLPEDQRRLIQRVANILVPGGRFLFTSSPEVEPLVWNDAMTGLESRSLGLAEYRRLLSEAGLRVTREYEDVGENHYFDALKEKAVIPQQ
;
A
#
# COMPACT_ATOMS: atom_id res chain seq x y z
N MET A 1 11.37 -19.63 -10.15
CA MET A 1 10.77 -18.74 -9.13
C MET A 1 9.61 -18.04 -9.80
N THR A 2 8.45 -18.04 -9.19
CA THR A 2 7.30 -17.26 -9.67
C THR A 2 7.61 -15.78 -9.48
N ASP A 3 7.30 -14.96 -10.48
CA ASP A 3 7.48 -13.50 -10.41
C ASP A 3 6.48 -12.91 -9.39
N ALA A 4 6.99 -12.50 -8.23
CA ALA A 4 6.19 -11.90 -7.16
C ALA A 4 5.77 -10.43 -7.44
N SER A 5 6.26 -9.84 -8.54
CA SER A 5 5.94 -8.45 -8.96
C SER A 5 4.69 -8.37 -9.85
N ASN A 6 4.01 -9.49 -10.12
CA ASN A 6 2.87 -9.57 -11.06
C ASN A 6 3.21 -8.97 -12.44
N GLY A 7 4.40 -9.29 -12.98
CA GLY A 7 4.85 -8.84 -14.30
C GLY A 7 5.50 -7.45 -14.33
N TYR A 8 5.45 -6.69 -13.25
CA TYR A 8 6.01 -5.34 -13.21
C TYR A 8 7.53 -5.31 -13.39
N GLU A 9 8.27 -6.36 -12.96
CA GLU A 9 9.70 -6.46 -13.26
C GLU A 9 9.95 -6.52 -14.77
N GLY A 10 9.12 -7.24 -15.52
CA GLY A 10 9.24 -7.36 -16.98
C GLY A 10 9.07 -6.06 -17.75
N ILE A 11 8.35 -5.08 -17.19
CA ILE A 11 8.09 -3.77 -17.80
C ILE A 11 8.77 -2.61 -17.04
N ALA A 12 9.64 -2.94 -16.07
CA ALA A 12 10.19 -1.94 -15.15
C ALA A 12 10.87 -0.77 -15.87
N ALA A 13 11.63 -1.03 -16.93
CA ALA A 13 12.32 0.01 -17.69
C ALA A 13 11.34 1.02 -18.32
N GLU A 14 10.26 0.53 -18.93
CA GLU A 14 9.21 1.36 -19.54
C GLU A 14 8.43 2.13 -18.47
N PHE A 15 8.03 1.46 -17.40
CA PHE A 15 7.33 2.08 -16.28
C PHE A 15 8.17 3.21 -15.66
N LEU A 16 9.47 2.98 -15.41
CA LEU A 16 10.37 3.98 -14.82
C LEU A 16 10.64 5.16 -15.77
N ALA A 17 10.63 4.94 -17.08
CA ALA A 17 10.75 6.03 -18.06
C ALA A 17 9.51 6.95 -18.07
N GLY A 18 8.34 6.40 -17.79
CA GLY A 18 7.04 7.07 -17.77
C GLY A 18 6.55 7.39 -16.35
N ARG A 19 5.67 6.55 -15.83
CA ARG A 19 4.99 6.72 -14.52
C ARG A 19 5.94 6.77 -13.33
N GLY A 20 7.06 6.06 -13.37
CA GLY A 20 8.05 6.03 -12.29
C GLY A 20 8.75 7.37 -12.01
N ARG A 21 8.48 8.40 -12.83
CA ARG A 21 8.94 9.79 -12.63
C ARG A 21 7.81 10.73 -12.21
N ALA A 22 6.69 10.19 -11.75
CA ALA A 22 5.49 10.95 -11.47
C ALA A 22 5.75 12.09 -10.46
N PRO A 23 5.31 13.32 -10.74
CA PRO A 23 5.48 14.46 -9.84
C PRO A 23 4.63 14.28 -8.58
N ALA A 24 4.92 15.04 -7.53
CA ALA A 24 4.13 15.06 -6.28
C ALA A 24 2.67 15.55 -6.45
N THR A 25 2.27 15.92 -7.66
CA THR A 25 0.91 16.28 -8.07
C THR A 25 0.20 15.15 -8.83
N ALA A 26 0.85 14.00 -9.03
CA ALA A 26 0.26 12.86 -9.71
C ALA A 26 -0.94 12.29 -8.92
N VAL A 27 -1.74 11.50 -9.62
CA VAL A 27 -2.87 10.75 -9.03
C VAL A 27 -2.38 9.98 -7.78
N GLY A 28 -3.16 10.04 -6.72
CA GLY A 28 -2.86 9.44 -5.42
C GLY A 28 -1.98 10.30 -4.48
N ALA A 29 -1.18 11.20 -5.02
CA ALA A 29 -0.25 12.02 -4.21
C ALA A 29 -0.96 12.96 -3.23
N LYS A 30 -2.09 13.54 -3.65
CA LYS A 30 -2.91 14.41 -2.78
C LYS A 30 -3.57 13.59 -1.67
N GLU A 31 -4.16 12.49 -2.01
CA GLU A 31 -4.90 11.58 -1.13
C GLU A 31 -3.99 11.03 -0.04
N VAL A 32 -2.80 10.54 -0.43
CA VAL A 32 -1.78 10.06 0.53
C VAL A 32 -1.24 11.19 1.39
N ARG A 33 -1.06 12.41 0.86
CA ARG A 33 -0.64 13.57 1.66
C ARG A 33 -1.69 13.95 2.71
N ASP A 34 -2.95 13.94 2.33
CA ASP A 34 -4.05 14.28 3.25
C ASP A 34 -4.21 13.19 4.33
N TRP A 35 -4.01 11.93 3.97
CA TRP A 35 -3.96 10.82 4.93
C TRP A 35 -2.74 10.94 5.86
N ALA A 36 -1.55 11.25 5.35
CA ALA A 36 -0.34 11.41 6.14
C ALA A 36 -0.49 12.45 7.27
N ARG A 37 -1.28 13.52 7.03
CA ARG A 37 -1.58 14.54 8.04
C ARG A 37 -2.45 14.03 9.20
N THR A 38 -3.08 12.88 9.07
CA THR A 38 -3.85 12.24 10.15
C THR A 38 -2.98 11.46 11.12
N LEU A 39 -1.70 11.24 10.78
CA LEU A 39 -0.73 10.55 11.61
C LEU A 39 0.04 11.53 12.50
N PRO A 40 0.55 11.10 13.66
CA PRO A 40 1.42 11.92 14.49
C PRO A 40 2.70 12.36 13.74
N PRO A 41 3.27 13.52 14.04
CA PRO A 41 4.57 13.91 13.50
C PRO A 41 5.64 12.84 13.79
N GLY A 42 6.44 12.49 12.78
CA GLY A 42 7.47 11.46 12.89
C GLY A 42 6.95 10.03 12.99
N ALA A 43 5.67 9.79 12.75
CA ALA A 43 5.07 8.44 12.77
C ALA A 43 5.83 7.47 11.86
N ALA A 44 5.97 6.22 12.32
CA ALA A 44 6.59 5.15 11.54
C ALA A 44 5.60 4.62 10.48
N VAL A 45 5.97 4.71 9.21
CA VAL A 45 5.11 4.29 8.09
C VAL A 45 5.85 3.31 7.18
N ILE A 46 5.17 2.28 6.70
CA ILE A 46 5.67 1.40 5.65
C ILE A 46 4.82 1.54 4.39
N ASP A 47 5.50 1.65 3.24
CA ASP A 47 4.91 1.69 1.91
C ASP A 47 5.08 0.32 1.24
N LEU A 48 3.98 -0.37 1.02
CA LEU A 48 3.92 -1.73 0.48
C LEU A 48 3.73 -1.66 -1.04
N GLY A 49 4.63 -2.29 -1.80
CA GLY A 49 4.67 -2.14 -3.24
C GLY A 49 5.09 -0.71 -3.61
N CYS A 50 6.17 -0.23 -2.96
CA CYS A 50 6.58 1.17 -3.03
C CYS A 50 7.11 1.62 -4.40
N GLY A 51 7.32 0.71 -5.33
CA GLY A 51 7.85 0.99 -6.66
C GLY A 51 9.18 1.77 -6.60
N SER A 52 9.31 2.80 -7.40
CA SER A 52 10.46 3.71 -7.40
C SER A 52 10.47 4.72 -6.22
N GLY A 53 9.51 4.65 -5.31
CA GLY A 53 9.30 5.63 -4.25
C GLY A 53 8.57 6.90 -4.68
N LEU A 54 8.26 7.02 -5.98
CA LEU A 54 7.59 8.20 -6.55
C LEU A 54 6.18 7.83 -7.06
N PRO A 55 5.14 8.62 -6.75
CA PRO A 55 5.18 9.80 -5.89
C PRO A 55 4.96 9.48 -4.39
N ILE A 56 4.48 8.26 -4.05
CA ILE A 56 3.85 7.94 -2.77
C ILE A 56 4.83 8.04 -1.58
N THR A 57 5.93 7.28 -1.59
CA THR A 57 6.94 7.35 -0.51
C THR A 57 7.48 8.77 -0.37
N LYS A 58 7.74 9.49 -1.49
CA LYS A 58 8.22 10.87 -1.46
C LYS A 58 7.26 11.81 -0.75
N VAL A 59 5.95 11.64 -0.96
CA VAL A 59 4.91 12.43 -0.28
C VAL A 59 4.91 12.16 1.22
N LEU A 60 5.01 10.90 1.63
CA LEU A 60 5.07 10.50 3.05
C LEU A 60 6.31 11.10 3.76
N VAL A 61 7.48 11.01 3.11
CA VAL A 61 8.73 11.62 3.62
C VAL A 61 8.59 13.13 3.73
N SER A 62 8.01 13.79 2.71
CA SER A 62 7.80 15.25 2.71
C SER A 62 6.79 15.70 3.75
N ALA A 63 5.93 14.81 4.24
CA ALA A 63 5.04 15.05 5.38
C ALA A 63 5.73 14.89 6.75
N GLY A 64 7.04 14.62 6.79
CA GLY A 64 7.82 14.48 8.03
C GLY A 64 7.66 13.14 8.73
N LEU A 65 7.27 12.08 8.00
CA LEU A 65 7.10 10.73 8.55
C LEU A 65 8.41 9.91 8.43
N ASN A 66 8.59 8.94 9.33
CA ASN A 66 9.68 7.97 9.28
C ASN A 66 9.26 6.79 8.39
N VAL A 67 9.67 6.82 7.13
CA VAL A 67 9.18 5.89 6.11
C VAL A 67 10.21 4.80 5.81
N CYS A 68 9.74 3.59 5.51
CA CYS A 68 10.47 2.55 4.79
C CYS A 68 9.57 1.94 3.72
N GLY A 69 10.14 1.29 2.73
CA GLY A 69 9.40 0.67 1.63
C GLY A 69 9.77 -0.80 1.42
N ILE A 70 8.87 -1.56 0.82
CA ILE A 70 9.16 -2.88 0.27
C ILE A 70 8.57 -3.00 -1.13
N ASP A 71 9.29 -3.67 -2.03
CA ASP A 71 8.81 -3.98 -3.37
C ASP A 71 9.39 -5.31 -3.84
N ALA A 72 8.64 -6.05 -4.65
CA ALA A 72 9.05 -7.34 -5.18
C ALA A 72 9.91 -7.24 -6.45
N SER A 73 9.93 -6.07 -7.12
CA SER A 73 10.72 -5.81 -8.32
C SER A 73 12.12 -5.31 -7.95
N PRO A 74 13.21 -6.03 -8.28
CA PRO A 74 14.56 -5.56 -8.02
C PRO A 74 14.88 -4.27 -8.76
N SER A 75 14.37 -4.06 -9.97
CA SER A 75 14.55 -2.83 -10.75
C SER A 75 13.90 -1.63 -10.08
N PHE A 76 12.70 -1.81 -9.50
CA PHE A 76 12.04 -0.74 -8.75
C PHE A 76 12.78 -0.41 -7.46
N VAL A 77 13.28 -1.41 -6.74
CA VAL A 77 14.07 -1.20 -5.52
C VAL A 77 15.37 -0.45 -5.83
N GLU A 78 16.03 -0.74 -6.96
CA GLU A 78 17.20 0.01 -7.41
C GLU A 78 16.86 1.49 -7.72
N ALA A 79 15.78 1.71 -8.46
CA ALA A 79 15.28 3.06 -8.75
C ALA A 79 14.88 3.81 -7.46
N PHE A 80 14.26 3.12 -6.51
CA PHE A 80 13.91 3.69 -5.20
C PHE A 80 15.16 4.18 -4.46
N ARG A 81 16.21 3.35 -4.38
CA ARG A 81 17.48 3.73 -3.73
C ARG A 81 18.13 4.94 -4.40
N HIS A 82 18.02 5.04 -5.72
CA HIS A 82 18.48 6.20 -6.46
C HIS A 82 17.67 7.47 -6.12
N ASN A 83 16.34 7.37 -6.10
CA ASN A 83 15.43 8.50 -5.89
C ASN A 83 15.40 8.97 -4.42
N LEU A 84 15.54 8.05 -3.47
CA LEU A 84 15.37 8.29 -2.03
C LEU A 84 16.49 7.58 -1.23
N PRO A 85 17.77 7.98 -1.42
CA PRO A 85 18.93 7.23 -0.90
C PRO A 85 18.99 7.13 0.64
N ALA A 86 18.30 8.04 1.35
CA ALA A 86 18.25 8.03 2.81
C ALA A 86 17.10 7.19 3.39
N ILE A 87 16.21 6.66 2.55
CA ILE A 87 15.01 5.94 2.99
C ILE A 87 15.26 4.43 2.86
N PRO A 88 15.07 3.63 3.92
CA PRO A 88 15.23 2.19 3.86
C PRO A 88 14.23 1.55 2.90
N VAL A 89 14.71 0.64 2.05
CA VAL A 89 13.88 -0.18 1.18
C VAL A 89 14.40 -1.60 1.12
N ALA A 90 13.50 -2.59 1.18
CA ALA A 90 13.81 -4.00 1.04
C ALA A 90 13.24 -4.57 -0.27
N HIS A 91 14.02 -5.43 -0.93
CA HIS A 91 13.56 -6.23 -2.07
C HIS A 91 12.90 -7.50 -1.52
N GLU A 92 11.60 -7.46 -1.30
CA GLU A 92 10.83 -8.53 -0.70
C GLU A 92 9.39 -8.53 -1.23
N SER A 93 8.78 -9.72 -1.30
CA SER A 93 7.33 -9.83 -1.47
C SER A 93 6.61 -9.42 -0.18
N VAL A 94 5.52 -8.69 -0.28
CA VAL A 94 4.66 -8.35 0.86
C VAL A 94 4.09 -9.57 1.58
N LEU A 95 4.06 -10.72 0.91
CA LEU A 95 3.54 -11.97 1.46
C LEU A 95 4.56 -12.71 2.34
N ASP A 96 5.86 -12.48 2.10
CA ASP A 96 6.96 -13.18 2.78
C ASP A 96 7.78 -12.26 3.69
N SER A 97 7.66 -10.95 3.50
CA SER A 97 8.39 -9.94 4.26
C SER A 97 8.17 -10.06 5.77
N LEU A 98 9.22 -9.82 6.54
CA LEU A 98 9.15 -9.62 7.99
C LEU A 98 8.88 -8.16 8.37
N PHE A 99 8.61 -7.28 7.37
CA PHE A 99 8.32 -5.86 7.60
C PHE A 99 9.34 -5.19 8.52
N PHE A 100 10.63 -5.40 8.24
CA PHE A 100 11.76 -4.89 9.05
C PHE A 100 11.71 -5.30 10.54
N ASN A 101 10.95 -6.34 10.91
CA ASN A 101 10.69 -6.76 12.30
C ASN A 101 10.19 -5.60 13.17
N ARG A 102 9.34 -4.73 12.64
CA ARG A 102 8.82 -3.52 13.30
C ARG A 102 7.31 -3.49 13.32
N ARG A 103 6.78 -2.63 14.19
CA ARG A 103 5.39 -2.17 14.14
C ARG A 103 5.35 -0.76 13.60
N PHE A 104 4.18 -0.37 13.06
CA PHE A 104 3.99 0.88 12.35
C PHE A 104 2.75 1.63 12.84
N ASP A 105 2.83 2.96 12.80
CA ASP A 105 1.69 3.86 13.00
C ASP A 105 0.83 3.96 11.75
N GLY A 106 1.44 3.70 10.59
CA GLY A 106 0.76 3.71 9.31
C GLY A 106 1.29 2.68 8.33
N VAL A 107 0.40 2.12 7.52
CA VAL A 107 0.70 1.26 6.38
C VAL A 107 0.01 1.83 5.16
N VAL A 108 0.73 1.95 4.05
CA VAL A 108 0.17 2.32 2.74
C VAL A 108 0.37 1.16 1.77
N ALA A 109 -0.65 0.85 0.96
CA ALA A 109 -0.58 -0.11 -0.15
C ALA A 109 -1.31 0.49 -1.37
N TRP A 110 -0.67 1.48 -2.00
CA TRP A 110 -1.23 2.17 -3.15
C TRP A 110 -0.90 1.43 -4.44
N GLY A 111 -1.94 1.03 -5.18
CA GLY A 111 -1.76 0.31 -6.45
C GLY A 111 -1.25 -1.14 -6.30
N LEU A 112 -1.40 -1.77 -5.14
CA LEU A 112 -0.83 -3.07 -4.86
C LEU A 112 -1.87 -4.19 -4.69
N ILE A 113 -2.91 -3.98 -3.89
CA ILE A 113 -3.69 -5.10 -3.35
C ILE A 113 -4.36 -5.93 -4.46
N PHE A 114 -4.81 -5.27 -5.51
CA PHE A 114 -5.47 -5.91 -6.64
C PHE A 114 -4.52 -6.70 -7.57
N LEU A 115 -3.21 -6.58 -7.39
CA LEU A 115 -2.21 -7.40 -8.10
C LEU A 115 -2.06 -8.80 -7.47
N LEU A 116 -2.58 -8.99 -6.27
CA LEU A 116 -2.47 -10.24 -5.52
C LEU A 116 -3.66 -11.17 -5.80
N LEU A 117 -3.43 -12.47 -5.64
CA LEU A 117 -4.50 -13.46 -5.65
C LEU A 117 -5.51 -13.20 -4.51
N PRO A 118 -6.78 -13.61 -4.64
CA PRO A 118 -7.80 -13.37 -3.63
C PRO A 118 -7.41 -13.83 -2.22
N GLU A 119 -6.81 -15.00 -2.09
CA GLU A 119 -6.32 -15.54 -0.81
C GLU A 119 -5.15 -14.73 -0.24
N ASP A 120 -4.28 -14.20 -1.10
CA ASP A 120 -3.13 -13.38 -0.71
C ASP A 120 -3.57 -11.98 -0.28
N GLN A 121 -4.61 -11.42 -0.89
CA GLN A 121 -5.22 -10.16 -0.43
C GLN A 121 -5.75 -10.30 1.00
N ARG A 122 -6.48 -11.41 1.30
CA ARG A 122 -6.96 -11.73 2.65
C ARG A 122 -5.81 -11.87 3.64
N ARG A 123 -4.77 -12.62 3.25
CA ARG A 123 -3.56 -12.81 4.04
C ARG A 123 -2.84 -11.49 4.31
N LEU A 124 -2.70 -10.62 3.29
CA LEU A 124 -2.04 -9.32 3.45
C LEU A 124 -2.80 -8.42 4.44
N ILE A 125 -4.12 -8.31 4.36
CA ILE A 125 -4.92 -7.52 5.31
C ILE A 125 -4.67 -7.97 6.75
N GLN A 126 -4.66 -9.29 7.01
CA GLN A 126 -4.36 -9.83 8.34
C GLN A 126 -2.92 -9.54 8.78
N ARG A 127 -1.94 -9.64 7.87
CA ARG A 127 -0.54 -9.31 8.15
C ARG A 127 -0.37 -7.83 8.49
N VAL A 128 -1.03 -6.94 7.75
CA VAL A 128 -1.03 -5.49 8.01
C VAL A 128 -1.62 -5.20 9.39
N ALA A 129 -2.76 -5.81 9.73
CA ALA A 129 -3.34 -5.66 11.07
C ALA A 129 -2.37 -6.05 12.18
N ASN A 130 -1.56 -7.09 11.98
CA ASN A 130 -0.59 -7.57 12.97
C ASN A 130 0.60 -6.62 13.19
N ILE A 131 1.03 -5.92 12.15
CA ILE A 131 2.17 -4.98 12.24
C ILE A 131 1.78 -3.56 12.64
N LEU A 132 0.49 -3.21 12.56
CA LEU A 132 0.01 -1.92 13.06
C LEU A 132 0.03 -1.88 14.59
N VAL A 133 0.39 -0.73 15.14
CA VAL A 133 0.16 -0.42 16.56
C VAL A 133 -1.34 -0.17 16.82
N PRO A 134 -1.85 -0.33 18.04
CA PRO A 134 -3.21 0.11 18.38
C PRO A 134 -3.40 1.60 18.09
N GLY A 135 -4.40 1.95 17.29
CA GLY A 135 -4.60 3.31 16.79
C GLY A 135 -3.85 3.63 15.50
N GLY A 136 -3.05 2.69 14.97
CA GLY A 136 -2.40 2.81 13.67
C GLY A 136 -3.39 2.72 12.51
N ARG A 137 -3.01 3.22 11.33
CA ARG A 137 -3.90 3.36 10.17
C ARG A 137 -3.39 2.58 8.96
N PHE A 138 -4.32 2.05 8.20
CA PHE A 138 -4.06 1.38 6.91
C PHE A 138 -4.78 2.11 5.79
N LEU A 139 -4.01 2.57 4.81
CA LEU A 139 -4.52 3.14 3.55
C LEU A 139 -4.19 2.20 2.40
N PHE A 140 -5.19 1.78 1.65
CA PHE A 140 -4.95 1.03 0.40
C PHE A 140 -5.96 1.41 -0.68
N THR A 141 -5.63 1.08 -1.93
CA THR A 141 -6.50 1.31 -3.08
C THR A 141 -6.99 0.00 -3.69
N SER A 142 -8.22 0.02 -4.20
CA SER A 142 -8.85 -1.06 -4.95
C SER A 142 -9.70 -0.49 -6.09
N SER A 143 -10.40 -1.36 -6.84
CA SER A 143 -11.47 -0.98 -7.75
C SER A 143 -12.69 -0.47 -6.97
N PRO A 144 -13.49 0.48 -7.51
CA PRO A 144 -14.72 0.96 -6.91
C PRO A 144 -15.89 -0.04 -7.00
N GLU A 145 -15.72 -1.17 -7.68
CA GLU A 145 -16.78 -2.14 -7.89
C GLU A 145 -17.22 -2.82 -6.59
N VAL A 146 -18.54 -2.90 -6.40
CA VAL A 146 -19.14 -3.51 -5.21
C VAL A 146 -18.91 -5.02 -5.18
N GLU A 147 -19.07 -5.66 -6.34
CA GLU A 147 -18.88 -7.10 -6.53
C GLU A 147 -17.43 -7.44 -6.90
N PRO A 148 -17.00 -8.69 -6.70
CA PRO A 148 -15.69 -9.14 -7.16
C PRO A 148 -15.50 -8.92 -8.66
N LEU A 149 -14.32 -8.43 -9.03
CA LEU A 149 -13.98 -8.11 -10.42
C LEU A 149 -12.60 -8.67 -10.76
N VAL A 150 -12.46 -9.16 -12.00
CA VAL A 150 -11.17 -9.52 -12.62
C VAL A 150 -11.03 -8.72 -13.90
N TRP A 151 -9.87 -8.10 -14.10
CA TRP A 151 -9.53 -7.35 -15.33
C TRP A 151 -8.07 -7.55 -15.71
N ASN A 152 -7.72 -7.21 -16.92
CA ASN A 152 -6.32 -7.18 -17.33
C ASN A 152 -5.73 -5.81 -16.97
N ASP A 153 -4.64 -5.83 -16.20
CA ASP A 153 -3.86 -4.63 -15.88
C ASP A 153 -3.36 -3.97 -17.16
N ALA A 154 -3.58 -2.65 -17.28
CA ALA A 154 -3.26 -1.90 -18.50
C ALA A 154 -1.76 -1.80 -18.76
N MET A 155 -0.90 -2.02 -17.77
CA MET A 155 0.55 -1.92 -17.87
C MET A 155 1.19 -3.27 -18.19
N THR A 156 0.82 -4.32 -17.43
CA THR A 156 1.43 -5.65 -17.55
C THR A 156 0.66 -6.59 -18.47
N GLY A 157 -0.62 -6.31 -18.73
CA GLY A 157 -1.53 -7.22 -19.41
C GLY A 157 -1.94 -8.44 -18.58
N LEU A 158 -1.42 -8.59 -17.36
CA LEU A 158 -1.75 -9.68 -16.46
C LEU A 158 -3.04 -9.39 -15.69
N GLU A 159 -3.62 -10.43 -15.11
CA GLU A 159 -4.87 -10.29 -14.36
C GLU A 159 -4.65 -9.52 -13.05
N SER A 160 -5.50 -8.51 -12.85
CA SER A 160 -5.74 -7.83 -11.58
C SER A 160 -7.11 -8.23 -11.03
N ARG A 161 -7.30 -8.18 -9.71
CA ARG A 161 -8.49 -8.71 -9.05
C ARG A 161 -8.94 -7.83 -7.90
N SER A 162 -10.23 -7.54 -7.83
CA SER A 162 -10.87 -6.95 -6.65
C SER A 162 -11.75 -7.99 -5.98
N LEU A 163 -11.75 -8.02 -4.66
CA LEU A 163 -12.69 -8.84 -3.89
C LEU A 163 -14.08 -8.20 -3.79
N GLY A 164 -14.22 -6.97 -4.28
CA GLY A 164 -15.42 -6.17 -4.11
C GLY A 164 -15.45 -5.42 -2.77
N LEU A 165 -16.12 -4.26 -2.73
CA LEU A 165 -16.11 -3.37 -1.57
C LEU A 165 -16.66 -4.04 -0.30
N ALA A 166 -17.73 -4.85 -0.43
CA ALA A 166 -18.35 -5.53 0.70
C ALA A 166 -17.39 -6.51 1.38
N GLU A 167 -16.64 -7.28 0.60
CA GLU A 167 -15.68 -8.24 1.11
C GLU A 167 -14.48 -7.55 1.78
N TYR A 168 -13.97 -6.46 1.22
CA TYR A 168 -12.90 -5.70 1.88
C TYR A 168 -13.35 -5.16 3.24
N ARG A 169 -14.55 -4.58 3.35
CA ARG A 169 -15.11 -4.11 4.64
C ARG A 169 -15.21 -5.24 5.66
N ARG A 170 -15.67 -6.42 5.24
CA ARG A 170 -15.77 -7.60 6.09
C ARG A 170 -14.38 -8.03 6.60
N LEU A 171 -13.41 -8.18 5.70
CA LEU A 171 -12.04 -8.60 6.03
C LEU A 171 -11.33 -7.60 6.96
N LEU A 172 -11.50 -6.31 6.73
CA LEU A 172 -10.96 -5.27 7.60
C LEU A 172 -11.56 -5.40 9.01
N SER A 173 -12.89 -5.51 9.11
CA SER A 173 -13.57 -5.67 10.40
C SER A 173 -13.10 -6.91 11.15
N GLU A 174 -12.99 -8.07 10.48
CA GLU A 174 -12.48 -9.31 11.07
C GLU A 174 -11.03 -9.22 11.55
N ALA A 175 -10.22 -8.38 10.88
CA ALA A 175 -8.85 -8.10 11.29
C ALA A 175 -8.73 -7.03 12.40
N GLY A 176 -9.85 -6.50 12.91
CA GLY A 176 -9.88 -5.44 13.92
C GLY A 176 -9.48 -4.06 13.36
N LEU A 177 -9.73 -3.86 12.06
CA LEU A 177 -9.51 -2.62 11.35
C LEU A 177 -10.86 -1.98 11.00
N ARG A 178 -11.21 -0.91 11.68
CA ARG A 178 -12.46 -0.18 11.42
C ARG A 178 -12.26 0.81 10.29
N VAL A 179 -13.02 0.68 9.21
CA VAL A 179 -13.03 1.65 8.12
C VAL A 179 -13.50 3.01 8.66
N THR A 180 -12.70 4.03 8.47
CA THR A 180 -12.97 5.41 8.92
C THR A 180 -13.40 6.31 7.77
N ARG A 181 -12.89 6.03 6.57
CA ARG A 181 -13.22 6.76 5.33
C ARG A 181 -13.09 5.83 4.13
N GLU A 182 -13.98 6.02 3.18
CA GLU A 182 -13.88 5.51 1.81
C GLU A 182 -14.11 6.67 0.85
N TYR A 183 -13.37 6.73 -0.22
CA TYR A 183 -13.47 7.79 -1.23
C TYR A 183 -12.76 7.38 -2.52
N GLU A 184 -13.01 8.10 -3.59
CA GLU A 184 -12.38 7.92 -4.88
C GLU A 184 -11.57 9.15 -5.27
N ASP A 185 -10.51 8.95 -6.06
CA ASP A 185 -9.77 10.02 -6.68
C ASP A 185 -10.15 10.20 -8.16
N VAL A 186 -9.57 11.21 -8.80
CA VAL A 186 -9.81 11.50 -10.24
C VAL A 186 -9.29 10.42 -11.19
N GLY A 187 -8.51 9.47 -10.69
CA GLY A 187 -8.00 8.32 -11.41
C GLY A 187 -8.83 7.05 -11.18
N GLU A 188 -10.03 7.18 -10.61
CA GLU A 188 -10.95 6.07 -10.32
C GLU A 188 -10.37 5.03 -9.35
N ASN A 189 -9.37 5.41 -8.54
CA ASN A 189 -8.93 4.57 -7.44
C ASN A 189 -9.88 4.73 -6.26
N HIS A 190 -10.39 3.61 -5.76
CA HIS A 190 -11.17 3.58 -4.52
C HIS A 190 -10.25 3.34 -3.33
N TYR A 191 -10.32 4.24 -2.35
CA TYR A 191 -9.49 4.23 -1.14
C TYR A 191 -10.25 3.69 0.05
N PHE A 192 -9.59 2.78 0.78
CA PHE A 192 -9.96 2.40 2.14
C PHE A 192 -8.96 2.99 3.12
N ASP A 193 -9.48 3.79 4.06
CA ASP A 193 -8.73 4.29 5.20
C ASP A 193 -9.28 3.65 6.47
N ALA A 194 -8.53 2.73 7.05
CA ALA A 194 -8.95 1.92 8.19
C ALA A 194 -8.05 2.18 9.41
N LEU A 195 -8.65 2.17 10.59
CA LEU A 195 -8.01 2.38 11.89
C LEU A 195 -7.98 1.07 12.66
N LYS A 196 -6.81 0.68 13.17
CA LYS A 196 -6.70 -0.43 14.12
C LYS A 196 -7.28 -0.03 15.46
N GLU A 197 -8.31 -0.73 15.90
CA GLU A 197 -8.95 -0.45 17.18
C GLU A 197 -7.99 -0.69 18.34
N LYS A 198 -8.12 0.13 19.37
CA LYS A 198 -7.44 -0.12 20.66
C LYS A 198 -8.17 -1.26 21.35
N ALA A 199 -7.42 -2.23 21.87
CA ALA A 199 -8.03 -3.25 22.72
C ALA A 199 -8.78 -2.53 23.86
N VAL A 200 -10.09 -2.79 23.98
CA VAL A 200 -10.86 -2.34 25.15
C VAL A 200 -10.36 -3.18 26.32
N ILE A 201 -9.59 -2.58 27.21
CA ILE A 201 -9.26 -3.21 28.51
C ILE A 201 -10.53 -3.12 29.33
N PRO A 202 -11.19 -4.24 29.72
CA PRO A 202 -12.30 -4.19 30.65
C PRO A 202 -11.81 -3.52 31.94
N GLN A 203 -12.44 -2.43 32.34
CA GLN A 203 -12.22 -1.90 33.70
C GLN A 203 -12.72 -2.95 34.69
N GLN A 204 -11.81 -3.47 35.49
CA GLN A 204 -12.12 -4.33 36.66
C GLN A 204 -12.71 -3.51 37.78
#